data_8ba9ece0934a5d9b96c02e61c64a4c1c
#
_entry.id   8ba9ece0934a5d9b96c02e61c64a4c1c
#
_cell.length_a   1.000
_cell.length_b   1.000
_cell.length_c   1.000
_cell.angle_alpha   90.00
_cell.angle_beta   90.00
_cell.angle_gamma   90.00
#
_symmetry.space_group_name_H-M   'P 1'
#
loop_
_entity.id
_entity.type
_entity.pdbx_description
1 polymer ?
#
loop_
_entity_poly.entity_id
_entity_poly.type
_entity_poly.pdbx_seq_one_letter_code
_entity_poly.pdbx_strand_id
1 'polypeptide(L)'
;MTKAAETEAEIGISQPQTEVEIIVEQGAIRVVGAVGEVMHVYNVTGVEVMNIRVESQDKRFHVNLPKGFYIIKVGKVVRKVYLR
;
A
#
# COMPACT_ATOMS: atom_id res chain seq x y z
N MET A 1 14.50 -26.45 1.83
CA MET A 1 14.01 -25.93 1.56
C MET A 1 13.79 -25.62 1.76
N THR A 2 13.93 -25.41 1.87
CA THR A 2 13.45 -24.73 1.68
C THR A 2 13.21 -24.48 1.83
N LYS A 3 13.48 -24.72 1.80
CA LYS A 3 13.01 -24.21 1.61
C LYS A 3 12.51 -23.91 1.66
N ALA A 4 12.82 -24.25 1.79
CA ALA A 4 12.14 -23.69 1.54
C ALA A 4 11.76 -23.41 1.70
N ALA A 5 11.99 -23.59 1.78
CA ALA A 5 11.39 -23.07 1.60
C ALA A 5 11.11 -22.85 1.85
N GLU A 6 11.30 -22.98 1.92
CA GLU A 6 10.80 -22.58 1.82
C GLU A 6 10.33 -22.32 2.03
N THR A 7 10.61 -22.62 2.20
CA THR A 7 9.92 -22.18 2.04
C THR A 7 9.44 -22.06 2.30
N GLU A 8 9.49 -22.24 2.40
CA GLU A 8 8.76 -21.93 2.29
C GLU A 8 8.16 -21.78 2.54
N ALA A 9 8.46 -22.09 2.74
CA ALA A 9 7.67 -21.71 2.60
C ALA A 9 7.22 -21.70 2.95
N GLU A 10 7.30 -21.74 3.09
CA GLU A 10 6.66 -21.44 3.06
C GLU A 10 6.10 -21.32 3.38
N ILE A 11 6.41 -21.48 3.63
CA ILE A 11 5.66 -21.21 3.56
C ILE A 11 5.01 -20.90 3.75
N GLY A 12 4.96 -20.68 3.79
CA GLY A 12 4.11 -20.11 3.56
C GLY A 12 3.50 -19.81 3.78
N ILE A 13 3.38 -19.65 3.85
CA ILE A 13 2.75 -19.36 3.73
C ILE A 13 2.30 -18.81 3.63
N SER A 14 2.20 -18.42 3.59
CA SER A 14 1.69 -17.84 3.17
C SER A 14 0.98 -17.41 3.05
N GLN A 15 0.51 -16.88 2.98
CA GLN A 15 -0.24 -16.53 2.68
C GLN A 15 -0.67 -15.85 2.17
N PRO A 16 -0.85 -15.55 2.34
CA PRO A 16 -1.16 -14.92 1.58
C PRO A 16 -1.75 -14.20 0.80
N GLN A 17 -1.82 -14.16 0.47
CA GLN A 17 -2.74 -13.88 -0.36
C GLN A 17 -3.32 -12.60 -0.19
N THR A 18 -3.20 -12.05 0.71
CA THR A 18 -3.73 -10.77 0.96
C THR A 18 -2.68 -9.72 0.91
N GLU A 19 -1.75 -9.92 0.03
CA GLU A 19 -0.71 -8.97 -0.12
C GLU A 19 -1.21 -7.73 -0.82
N VAL A 20 -1.08 -6.59 -0.18
CA VAL A 20 -1.48 -5.32 -0.73
C VAL A 20 -0.30 -4.71 -1.47
N GLU A 21 -0.53 -4.28 -2.69
CA GLU A 21 0.49 -3.56 -3.45
C GLU A 21 0.14 -2.09 -3.51
N ILE A 22 1.14 -1.26 -3.26
CA ILE A 22 0.99 0.18 -3.34
C ILE A 22 1.98 0.67 -4.38
N ILE A 23 1.48 1.23 -5.47
CA ILE A 23 2.30 1.67 -6.60
C ILE A 23 2.10 3.16 -6.75
N VAL A 24 3.20 3.90 -6.70
CA VAL A 24 3.14 5.34 -6.87
C VAL A 24 3.39 5.66 -8.33
N GLU A 25 2.44 6.37 -8.91
CA GLU A 25 2.53 6.85 -10.28
C GLU A 25 2.54 8.35 -10.25
N GLN A 26 2.83 8.98 -11.36
CA GLN A 26 2.83 10.42 -11.43
C GLN A 26 1.41 10.91 -11.23
N GLY A 27 1.19 11.66 -10.15
CA GLY A 27 -0.12 12.22 -9.84
C GLY A 27 -1.13 11.22 -9.33
N ALA A 28 -0.73 9.98 -9.03
CA ALA A 28 -1.69 8.96 -8.60
C ALA A 28 -1.03 7.91 -7.72
N ILE A 29 -1.84 7.28 -6.90
CA ILE A 29 -1.44 6.11 -6.10
C ILE A 29 -2.37 4.98 -6.49
N ARG A 30 -1.79 3.88 -6.93
CA ARG A 30 -2.54 2.71 -7.30
C ARG A 30 -2.44 1.67 -6.18
N VAL A 31 -3.57 1.15 -5.76
CA VAL A 31 -3.64 0.17 -4.67
C VAL A 31 -4.30 -1.08 -5.21
N VAL A 32 -3.63 -2.21 -5.03
CA VAL A 32 -4.11 -3.50 -5.52
C VAL A 32 -4.22 -4.44 -4.34
N GLY A 33 -5.33 -5.16 -4.27
CA GLY A 33 -5.51 -6.21 -3.28
C GLY A 33 -5.99 -5.73 -1.93
N ALA A 34 -6.65 -4.56 -1.86
CA ALA A 34 -7.00 -3.97 -0.57
C ALA A 34 -8.47 -3.65 -0.44
N VAL A 35 -9.32 -4.43 -1.07
CA VAL A 35 -10.77 -4.19 -1.00
C VAL A 35 -11.23 -4.19 0.45
N GLY A 36 -11.97 -3.17 0.83
CA GLY A 36 -12.50 -3.05 2.19
C GLY A 36 -11.60 -2.35 3.16
N GLU A 37 -10.36 -2.07 2.77
CA GLU A 37 -9.43 -1.36 3.64
C GLU A 37 -9.54 0.14 3.41
N VAL A 38 -9.00 0.90 4.37
CA VAL A 38 -8.91 2.35 4.23
C VAL A 38 -7.44 2.70 4.00
N MET A 39 -7.19 3.49 2.98
CA MET A 39 -5.85 4.00 2.71
C MET A 39 -5.68 5.31 3.47
N HIS A 40 -4.67 5.36 4.32
CA HIS A 40 -4.30 6.57 5.05
C HIS A 40 -2.98 7.08 4.49
N VAL A 41 -2.91 8.37 4.25
CA VAL A 41 -1.68 9.01 3.75
C VAL A 41 -1.28 10.07 4.76
N TYR A 42 -0.03 9.97 5.22
CA TYR A 42 0.52 10.90 6.22
C TYR A 42 1.71 11.62 5.61
N ASN A 43 1.87 12.88 5.98
CA ASN A 43 3.08 13.60 5.59
C ASN A 43 4.22 13.27 6.56
N VAL A 44 5.40 13.85 6.33
CA VAL A 44 6.58 13.51 7.14
C VAL A 44 6.48 13.96 8.59
N THR A 45 5.57 14.88 8.90
CA THR A 45 5.37 15.30 10.29
C THR A 45 4.35 14.44 10.99
N GLY A 46 3.78 13.43 10.30
CA GLY A 46 2.81 12.52 10.89
C GLY A 46 1.37 12.98 10.79
N VAL A 47 1.12 14.05 10.06
CA VAL A 47 -0.26 14.54 9.88
C VAL A 47 -0.91 13.77 8.76
N GLU A 48 -2.10 13.26 9.02
CA GLU A 48 -2.88 12.57 7.99
C GLU A 48 -3.42 13.61 7.02
N VAL A 49 -3.02 13.47 5.75
CA VAL A 49 -3.42 14.44 4.72
C VAL A 49 -4.48 13.88 3.79
N MET A 50 -4.75 12.57 3.87
CA MET A 50 -5.74 11.94 3.03
C MET A 50 -6.14 10.61 3.63
N ASN A 51 -7.45 10.29 3.57
CA ASN A 51 -7.86 8.93 3.82
C ASN A 51 -9.02 8.60 2.89
N ILE A 52 -9.04 7.38 2.39
CA ILE A 52 -10.07 6.99 1.45
C ILE A 52 -10.24 5.48 1.50
N ARG A 53 -11.49 5.05 1.41
CA ARG A 53 -11.80 3.64 1.42
C ARG A 53 -11.52 3.02 0.05
N VAL A 54 -10.88 1.86 0.05
CA VAL A 54 -10.59 1.13 -1.17
C VAL A 54 -11.75 0.20 -1.45
N GLU A 55 -12.42 0.40 -2.58
CA GLU A 55 -13.63 -0.37 -2.86
C GLU A 55 -13.48 -1.31 -4.03
N SER A 56 -12.33 -1.35 -4.68
CA SER A 56 -12.09 -2.30 -5.75
C SER A 56 -10.74 -2.97 -5.58
N GLN A 57 -10.58 -4.10 -6.23
CA GLN A 57 -9.37 -4.89 -6.15
C GLN A 57 -8.16 -4.16 -6.71
N ASP A 58 -8.38 -3.29 -7.69
CA ASP A 58 -7.32 -2.51 -8.32
C ASP A 58 -7.87 -1.11 -8.50
N LYS A 59 -7.37 -0.18 -7.71
CA LYS A 59 -7.90 1.18 -7.73
C LYS A 59 -6.77 2.19 -7.80
N ARG A 60 -6.92 3.14 -8.69
CA ARG A 60 -6.00 4.27 -8.83
C ARG A 60 -6.66 5.50 -8.27
N PHE A 61 -5.99 6.16 -7.35
CA PHE A 61 -6.47 7.39 -6.74
C PHE A 61 -5.61 8.53 -7.24
N HIS A 62 -6.24 9.52 -7.83
CA HIS A 62 -5.53 10.75 -8.18
C HIS A 62 -5.28 11.54 -6.92
N VAL A 63 -4.05 11.98 -6.74
CA VAL A 63 -3.68 12.73 -5.55
C VAL A 63 -3.20 14.11 -5.96
N ASN A 64 -3.62 15.09 -5.20
CA ASN A 64 -3.25 16.48 -5.45
C ASN A 64 -2.49 17.01 -4.24
N LEU A 65 -1.39 16.33 -3.95
CA LEU A 65 -0.56 16.65 -2.79
C LEU A 65 0.77 17.22 -3.27
N PRO A 66 1.38 18.10 -2.47
CA PRO A 66 2.70 18.62 -2.84
C PRO A 66 3.71 17.50 -2.97
N LYS A 67 4.72 17.70 -3.82
CA LYS A 67 5.77 16.71 -3.93
C LYS A 67 6.48 16.53 -2.60
N GLY A 68 6.91 15.31 -2.33
CA GLY A 68 7.64 15.02 -1.12
C GLY A 68 7.42 13.61 -0.67
N PHE A 69 7.95 13.30 0.50
CA PHE A 69 7.80 11.97 1.07
C PHE A 69 6.51 11.88 1.85
N TYR A 70 5.87 10.73 1.72
CA TYR A 70 4.62 10.44 2.42
C TYR A 70 4.67 9.01 2.91
N ILE A 71 3.86 8.72 3.92
CA ILE A 71 3.70 7.37 4.44
C ILE A 71 2.29 6.95 4.13
N ILE A 72 2.16 5.83 3.42
CA ILE A 72 0.86 5.29 3.05
C ILE A 72 0.63 4.03 3.87
N LYS A 73 -0.51 3.98 4.53
CA LYS A 73 -0.89 2.82 5.32
C LYS A 73 -2.21 2.27 4.79
N VAL A 74 -2.20 0.99 4.41
CA VAL A 74 -3.40 0.29 3.95
C VAL A 74 -3.45 -1.02 4.69
N GLY A 75 -4.44 -1.18 5.56
CA GLY A 75 -4.51 -2.35 6.40
C GLY A 75 -3.26 -2.45 7.27
N LYS A 76 -2.52 -3.54 7.12
CA LYS A 76 -1.28 -3.75 7.87
C LYS A 76 -0.05 -3.35 7.08
N VAL A 77 -0.21 -2.90 5.86
CA VAL A 77 0.91 -2.55 4.99
C VAL A 77 1.22 -1.08 5.14
N VAL A 78 2.48 -0.76 5.40
CA VAL A 78 2.95 0.61 5.53
C VAL A 78 4.09 0.81 4.56
N ARG A 79 4.02 1.88 3.76
CA ARG A 79 5.04 2.17 2.76
C ARG A 79 5.41 3.64 2.81
N LYS A 80 6.70 3.91 2.76
CA LYS A 80 7.19 5.27 2.60
C LYS A 80 7.41 5.50 1.11
N VAL A 81 6.81 6.53 0.56
CA VAL A 81 6.86 6.79 -0.88
C VAL A 81 7.22 8.23 -1.13
N TYR A 82 7.68 8.51 -2.34
CA TYR A 82 7.95 9.86 -2.79
C TYR A 82 6.95 10.21 -3.87
N LEU A 83 6.18 11.27 -3.67
CA LEU A 83 5.20 11.76 -4.64
C LEU A 83 5.83 12.90 -5.45
N ARG A 84 5.67 12.83 -6.76
CA ARG A 84 6.15 13.88 -7.65
C ARG A 84 5.04 14.45 -8.51
#